data_be342e5fd99d58323500a8589cf30261
#
_entry.id   be342e5fd99d58323500a8589cf30261
#
_cell.length_a   1.000
_cell.length_b   1.000
_cell.length_c   1.000
_cell.angle_alpha   90.00
_cell.angle_beta   90.00
_cell.angle_gamma   90.00
#
_symmetry.space_group_name_H-M   'P 1'
#
loop_
_entity.id
_entity.type
_entity.pdbx_description
1 polymer ?
#
loop_
_entity_poly.entity_id
_entity_poly.type
_entity_poly.pdbx_seq_one_letter_code
_entity_poly.pdbx_strand_id
1 'polypeptide(L)'
;MSRSYHVEVAAFVADAEPKWVDNLLSRFDVPGVQTAKQGVARRISAVGIHHIALVRHLTLAMSIATDRAVALAQELLREDADRVHLSETLSLHFDRVRFHREMDRRLSHAVESIVPARRGRPRARSAG
;
A
#
# COMPACT_ATOMS: atom_id res chain seq x y z
N MET A 1 -17.20 5.61 -7.72
CA MET A 1 -16.10 5.46 -8.67
C MET A 1 -14.78 5.46 -7.95
N SER A 2 -13.94 4.51 -8.25
CA SER A 2 -12.67 4.35 -7.56
C SER A 2 -11.56 5.12 -8.24
N ARG A 3 -10.76 5.79 -7.44
CA ARG A 3 -9.52 6.36 -7.94
C ARG A 3 -8.45 5.28 -7.96
N SER A 4 -7.49 5.45 -8.81
CA SER A 4 -6.31 4.60 -8.81
C SER A 4 -5.06 5.46 -8.79
N TYR A 5 -3.98 4.85 -8.33
CA TYR A 5 -2.74 5.55 -8.05
C TYR A 5 -1.57 4.78 -8.63
N HIS A 6 -0.47 5.47 -8.81
CA HIS A 6 0.77 4.85 -9.25
C HIS A 6 1.57 4.34 -8.05
N VAL A 7 2.62 3.58 -8.37
CA VAL A 7 3.45 2.95 -7.35
C VAL A 7 4.06 3.95 -6.39
N GLU A 8 4.42 5.13 -6.88
CA GLU A 8 5.04 6.15 -6.02
C GLU A 8 4.13 6.57 -4.87
N VAL A 9 2.83 6.66 -5.13
CA VAL A 9 1.89 7.03 -4.09
C VAL A 9 1.79 5.91 -3.05
N ALA A 10 1.69 4.67 -3.50
CA ALA A 10 1.64 3.54 -2.58
C ALA A 10 2.90 3.47 -1.72
N ALA A 11 4.05 3.71 -2.34
CA ALA A 11 5.32 3.68 -1.61
C ALA A 11 5.36 4.76 -0.54
N PHE A 12 4.89 5.94 -0.87
CA PHE A 12 4.84 7.03 0.10
C PHE A 12 3.98 6.66 1.31
N VAL A 13 2.77 6.14 1.05
CA VAL A 13 1.85 5.79 2.13
C VAL A 13 2.41 4.66 2.98
N ALA A 14 3.06 3.70 2.36
CA ALA A 14 3.62 2.55 3.06
C ALA A 14 4.96 2.85 3.72
N ASP A 15 5.51 4.03 3.48
CA ASP A 15 6.84 4.39 3.96
C ASP A 15 7.88 3.39 3.46
N ALA A 16 7.83 3.16 2.16
CA ALA A 16 8.70 2.21 1.48
C ALA A 16 9.22 2.83 0.20
N GLU A 17 10.19 2.18 -0.41
CA GLU A 17 10.69 2.63 -1.70
C GLU A 17 9.85 2.05 -2.81
N PRO A 18 9.69 2.77 -3.92
CA PRO A 18 8.90 2.25 -5.05
C PRO A 18 9.37 0.88 -5.53
N LYS A 19 10.67 0.62 -5.48
CA LYS A 19 11.17 -0.68 -5.91
C LYS A 19 10.67 -1.81 -5.01
N TRP A 20 10.57 -1.55 -3.71
CA TRP A 20 10.02 -2.55 -2.80
C TRP A 20 8.57 -2.87 -3.17
N VAL A 21 7.80 -1.84 -3.48
CA VAL A 21 6.40 -2.04 -3.89
C VAL A 21 6.34 -2.83 -5.20
N ASP A 22 7.15 -2.45 -6.18
CA ASP A 22 7.18 -3.17 -7.46
C ASP A 22 7.52 -4.64 -7.27
N ASN A 23 8.50 -4.92 -6.42
CA ASN A 23 8.89 -6.32 -6.17
C ASN A 23 7.76 -7.08 -5.50
N LEU A 24 7.07 -6.44 -4.55
CA LEU A 24 5.94 -7.08 -3.89
C LEU A 24 4.85 -7.44 -4.89
N LEU A 25 4.49 -6.49 -5.75
CA LEU A 25 3.40 -6.68 -6.70
C LEU A 25 3.77 -7.63 -7.83
N SER A 26 5.06 -7.83 -8.07
CA SER A 26 5.51 -8.80 -9.07
C SER A 26 5.40 -10.23 -8.56
N ARG A 27 5.41 -10.40 -7.24
CA ARG A 27 5.45 -11.73 -6.63
C ARG A 27 4.11 -12.17 -6.05
N PHE A 28 3.24 -11.23 -5.73
CA PHE A 28 2.00 -11.55 -5.01
C PHE A 28 0.81 -10.87 -5.64
N ASP A 29 -0.32 -11.56 -5.61
CA ASP A 29 -1.61 -10.97 -5.97
C ASP A 29 -2.12 -10.18 -4.78
N VAL A 30 -2.17 -8.87 -4.92
CA VAL A 30 -2.62 -7.99 -3.86
C VAL A 30 -4.00 -7.45 -4.25
N PRO A 31 -5.01 -7.59 -3.39
CA PRO A 31 -6.32 -7.04 -3.70
C PRO A 31 -6.25 -5.55 -3.98
N GLY A 32 -7.00 -5.10 -4.96
CA GLY A 32 -7.05 -3.69 -5.31
C GLY A 32 -5.95 -3.24 -6.26
N VAL A 33 -5.14 -4.15 -6.75
CA VAL A 33 -4.06 -3.83 -7.68
C VAL A 33 -4.40 -4.37 -9.05
N GLN A 34 -4.36 -3.49 -10.04
CA GLN A 34 -4.55 -3.88 -11.43
C GLN A 34 -3.18 -4.21 -12.01
N THR A 35 -3.05 -5.43 -12.50
CA THR A 35 -1.78 -5.93 -13.01
C THR A 35 -1.29 -5.09 -14.18
N ALA A 36 0.02 -4.89 -14.26
CA ALA A 36 0.64 -4.21 -15.37
C ALA A 36 0.45 -5.03 -16.65
N LYS A 37 0.17 -4.33 -17.72
CA LYS A 37 0.07 -4.92 -19.03
C LYS A 37 1.05 -4.21 -19.94
N GLN A 38 1.27 -4.79 -21.10
CA GLN A 38 2.19 -4.21 -22.06
C GLN A 38 1.82 -2.74 -22.31
N GLY A 39 2.75 -1.86 -22.02
CA GLY A 39 2.55 -0.44 -22.25
C GLY A 39 1.67 0.27 -21.24
N VAL A 40 1.19 -0.43 -20.22
CA VAL A 40 0.31 0.16 -19.20
C VAL A 40 0.87 -0.11 -17.82
N ALA A 41 1.10 0.96 -17.07
CA ALA A 41 1.62 0.84 -15.71
C ALA A 41 0.57 0.25 -14.78
N ARG A 42 1.02 -0.31 -13.67
CA ARG A 42 0.13 -0.81 -12.62
C ARG A 42 -0.73 0.33 -12.08
N ARG A 43 -1.97 0.00 -11.77
CA ARG A 43 -2.89 0.93 -11.12
C ARG A 43 -3.29 0.33 -9.79
N ILE A 44 -3.26 1.14 -8.75
CA ILE A 44 -3.48 0.67 -7.39
C ILE A 44 -4.61 1.49 -6.79
N SER A 45 -5.68 0.80 -6.35
CA SER A 45 -6.79 1.49 -5.68
C SER A 45 -6.43 1.77 -4.23
N ALA A 46 -7.28 2.53 -3.55
CA ALA A 46 -7.08 2.78 -2.13
C ALA A 46 -7.02 1.47 -1.34
N VAL A 47 -7.84 0.48 -1.72
CA VAL A 47 -7.79 -0.84 -1.08
C VAL A 47 -6.42 -1.47 -1.26
N GLY A 48 -5.87 -1.38 -2.47
CA GLY A 48 -4.52 -1.91 -2.72
C GLY A 48 -3.46 -1.20 -1.90
N ILE A 49 -3.59 0.11 -1.76
CA ILE A 49 -2.65 0.88 -0.93
C ILE A 49 -2.72 0.43 0.52
N HIS A 50 -3.92 0.21 1.04
CA HIS A 50 -4.08 -0.28 2.41
C HIS A 50 -3.39 -1.63 2.61
N HIS A 51 -3.54 -2.54 1.64
CA HIS A 51 -2.87 -3.85 1.72
C HIS A 51 -1.36 -3.70 1.71
N ILE A 52 -0.85 -2.89 0.78
CA ILE A 52 0.60 -2.69 0.66
C ILE A 52 1.16 -2.09 1.95
N ALA A 53 0.47 -1.08 2.50
CA ALA A 53 0.92 -0.44 3.72
C ALA A 53 0.92 -1.39 4.91
N LEU A 54 -0.11 -2.23 5.02
CA LEU A 54 -0.19 -3.18 6.12
C LEU A 54 0.88 -4.27 5.99
N VAL A 55 1.12 -4.76 4.78
CA VAL A 55 2.20 -5.72 4.55
C VAL A 55 3.52 -5.12 4.99
N ARG A 56 3.78 -3.87 4.60
CA ARG A 56 5.03 -3.21 4.98
C ARG A 56 5.16 -3.11 6.50
N HIS A 57 4.08 -2.73 7.16
CA HIS A 57 4.08 -2.61 8.61
C HIS A 57 4.37 -3.96 9.28
N LEU A 58 3.73 -5.02 8.81
CA LEU A 58 3.93 -6.35 9.38
C LEU A 58 5.37 -6.84 9.18
N THR A 59 5.94 -6.57 8.01
CA THR A 59 7.31 -7.02 7.75
C THR A 59 8.33 -6.23 8.56
N LEU A 60 8.13 -4.94 8.72
CA LEU A 60 9.10 -4.10 9.44
C LEU A 60 8.91 -4.14 10.95
N ALA A 61 7.68 -3.94 11.42
CA ALA A 61 7.46 -3.82 12.86
C ALA A 61 7.49 -5.17 13.56
N MET A 62 7.06 -6.21 12.86
CA MET A 62 6.92 -7.52 13.49
C MET A 62 7.82 -8.58 12.89
N SER A 63 8.65 -8.21 11.93
CA SER A 63 9.59 -9.13 11.27
C SER A 63 8.90 -10.36 10.69
N ILE A 64 7.68 -10.19 10.20
CA ILE A 64 6.94 -11.29 9.60
C ILE A 64 7.40 -11.43 8.16
N ALA A 65 7.62 -12.67 7.72
CA ALA A 65 8.03 -12.93 6.34
C ALA A 65 6.99 -12.39 5.37
N THR A 66 7.45 -11.93 4.21
CA THR A 66 6.59 -11.22 3.27
C THR A 66 5.38 -12.03 2.83
N ASP A 67 5.59 -13.31 2.51
CA ASP A 67 4.47 -14.15 2.06
C ASP A 67 3.42 -14.29 3.16
N ARG A 68 3.85 -14.46 4.40
CA ARG A 68 2.93 -14.54 5.52
C ARG A 68 2.25 -13.20 5.75
N ALA A 69 2.99 -12.10 5.61
CA ALA A 69 2.44 -10.77 5.80
C ALA A 69 1.35 -10.47 4.78
N VAL A 70 1.53 -10.91 3.54
CA VAL A 70 0.51 -10.72 2.50
C VAL A 70 -0.77 -11.45 2.89
N ALA A 71 -0.65 -12.69 3.35
CA ALA A 71 -1.82 -13.47 3.77
C ALA A 71 -2.51 -12.85 4.98
N LEU A 72 -1.72 -12.41 5.97
CA LEU A 72 -2.29 -11.80 7.16
C LEU A 72 -3.00 -10.49 6.84
N ALA A 73 -2.42 -9.69 5.96
CA ALA A 73 -3.05 -8.44 5.58
C ALA A 73 -4.41 -8.68 4.93
N GLN A 74 -4.52 -9.71 4.10
CA GLN A 74 -5.80 -10.02 3.49
C GLN A 74 -6.84 -10.40 4.54
N GLU A 75 -6.44 -11.15 5.55
CA GLU A 75 -7.37 -11.52 6.62
C GLU A 75 -7.76 -10.32 7.47
N LEU A 76 -6.78 -9.48 7.84
CA LEU A 76 -7.04 -8.35 8.72
C LEU A 76 -7.86 -7.27 8.06
N LEU A 77 -7.75 -7.12 6.74
CA LEU A 77 -8.48 -6.07 6.03
C LEU A 77 -9.85 -6.52 5.55
N ARG A 78 -10.27 -7.73 5.86
CA ARG A 78 -11.63 -8.15 5.60
C ARG A 78 -12.58 -7.38 6.51
N GLU A 79 -13.79 -7.18 6.01
CA GLU A 79 -14.73 -6.28 6.65
C GLU A 79 -15.03 -6.60 8.11
N ASP A 80 -15.12 -7.86 8.43
CA ASP A 80 -15.55 -8.30 9.74
C ASP A 80 -14.41 -8.82 10.62
N ALA A 81 -13.17 -8.68 10.16
CA ALA A 81 -12.04 -9.23 10.90
C ALA A 81 -11.34 -8.13 11.66
N ASP A 82 -11.19 -8.30 12.96
CA ASP A 82 -10.36 -7.40 13.77
C ASP A 82 -9.30 -8.19 14.52
N ARG A 83 -9.21 -9.48 14.28
CA ARG A 83 -8.28 -10.34 14.98
C ARG A 83 -7.96 -11.55 14.12
N VAL A 84 -6.70 -11.91 14.11
CA VAL A 84 -6.23 -13.09 13.40
C VAL A 84 -5.41 -13.93 14.37
N HIS A 85 -5.67 -15.24 14.40
CA HIS A 85 -4.91 -16.14 15.23
C HIS A 85 -3.61 -16.53 14.52
N LEU A 86 -2.50 -16.30 15.20
CA LEU A 86 -1.20 -16.71 14.69
C LEU A 86 -0.89 -18.14 15.12
N SER A 87 -1.43 -18.56 16.24
CA SER A 87 -1.33 -19.90 16.77
C SER A 87 -2.50 -20.09 17.72
N GLU A 88 -2.52 -21.25 18.38
CA GLU A 88 -3.59 -21.51 19.36
C GLU A 88 -3.55 -20.53 20.53
N THR A 89 -2.38 -19.98 20.81
CA THR A 89 -2.22 -19.14 21.98
C THR A 89 -1.91 -17.68 21.67
N LEU A 90 -1.73 -17.35 20.39
CA LEU A 90 -1.38 -15.98 20.00
C LEU A 90 -2.34 -15.46 18.98
N SER A 91 -2.82 -14.25 19.23
CA SER A 91 -3.69 -13.54 18.28
C SER A 91 -3.14 -12.16 18.01
N LEU A 92 -3.38 -11.67 16.82
CA LEU A 92 -3.04 -10.32 16.43
C LEU A 92 -4.34 -9.51 16.38
N HIS A 93 -4.40 -8.46 17.17
CA HIS A 93 -5.56 -7.58 17.19
C HIS A 93 -5.29 -6.39 16.28
N PHE A 94 -6.27 -6.05 15.45
CA PHE A 94 -6.13 -5.00 14.46
C PHE A 94 -7.17 -3.91 14.68
N ASP A 95 -6.69 -2.69 14.92
CA ASP A 95 -7.59 -1.53 15.05
C ASP A 95 -7.86 -0.98 13.66
N ARG A 96 -8.87 -1.53 13.02
CA ARG A 96 -9.20 -1.22 11.63
C ARG A 96 -9.54 0.25 11.43
N VAL A 97 -10.33 0.81 12.33
CA VAL A 97 -10.77 2.20 12.18
C VAL A 97 -9.58 3.15 12.23
N ARG A 98 -8.69 2.91 13.18
CA ARG A 98 -7.51 3.75 13.34
C ARG A 98 -6.57 3.60 12.16
N PHE A 99 -6.40 2.37 11.68
CA PHE A 99 -5.54 2.11 10.54
C PHE A 99 -6.05 2.84 9.30
N HIS A 100 -7.33 2.71 8.99
CA HIS A 100 -7.91 3.36 7.81
C HIS A 100 -7.78 4.87 7.89
N ARG A 101 -8.04 5.43 9.06
CA ARG A 101 -7.90 6.88 9.25
C ARG A 101 -6.47 7.35 8.98
N GLU A 102 -5.52 6.62 9.50
CA GLU A 102 -4.11 6.99 9.32
C GLU A 102 -3.68 6.85 7.87
N MET A 103 -4.10 5.77 7.21
CA MET A 103 -3.73 5.55 5.81
C MET A 103 -4.40 6.57 4.89
N ASP A 104 -5.64 6.92 5.17
CA ASP A 104 -6.33 7.94 4.37
C ASP A 104 -5.64 9.29 4.51
N ARG A 105 -5.18 9.62 5.71
CA ARG A 105 -4.44 10.85 5.94
C ARG A 105 -3.13 10.84 5.15
N ARG A 106 -2.41 9.74 5.16
CA ARG A 106 -1.16 9.64 4.40
C ARG A 106 -1.41 9.69 2.91
N LEU A 107 -2.50 9.09 2.46
CA LEU A 107 -2.85 9.09 1.04
C LEU A 107 -3.13 10.51 0.57
N SER A 108 -3.90 11.28 1.33
CA SER A 108 -4.15 12.67 0.99
C SER A 108 -2.86 13.45 0.90
N HIS A 109 -1.97 13.24 1.85
CA HIS A 109 -0.69 13.92 1.86
C HIS A 109 0.17 13.52 0.66
N ALA A 110 0.16 12.25 0.32
CA ALA A 110 0.93 11.75 -0.83
C ALA A 110 0.46 12.37 -2.13
N VAL A 111 -0.84 12.47 -2.30
CA VAL A 111 -1.40 13.04 -3.52
C VAL A 111 -0.97 14.51 -3.67
N GLU A 112 -1.01 15.25 -2.57
CA GLU A 112 -0.60 16.66 -2.60
C GLU A 112 0.88 16.81 -2.90
N SER A 113 1.70 15.88 -2.44
CA SER A 113 3.15 15.99 -2.55
C SER A 113 3.69 15.49 -3.88
N ILE A 114 3.08 14.46 -4.45
CA ILE A 114 3.67 13.74 -5.57
C ILE A 114 3.10 14.20 -6.91
N VAL A 115 1.81 14.42 -6.97
CA VAL A 115 1.16 14.73 -8.24
C VAL A 115 1.78 15.92 -8.96
N PRO A 116 2.03 17.06 -8.30
CA PRO A 116 2.64 18.19 -9.01
C PRO A 116 4.00 17.83 -9.61
N ALA A 117 4.81 17.08 -8.87
CA ALA A 117 6.13 16.71 -9.36
C ALA A 117 6.04 15.88 -10.63
N ARG A 118 5.07 15.01 -10.70
CA ARG A 118 4.91 14.14 -11.85
C ARG A 118 4.53 14.92 -13.10
N ARG A 119 3.74 15.96 -12.92
CA ARG A 119 3.32 16.74 -14.04
C ARG A 119 4.42 17.60 -14.60
N GLY A 120 5.19 18.05 -13.73
CA GLY A 120 6.10 19.04 -14.11
C GLY A 120 7.10 18.63 -15.08
N ARG A 121 7.06 18.89 -15.87
CA ARG A 121 7.88 18.87 -16.71
C ARG A 121 8.73 19.82 -16.69
N PRO A 122 9.05 20.10 -16.59
CA PRO A 122 9.73 20.89 -16.39
C PRO A 122 10.04 21.92 -16.13
N ARG A 123 9.87 22.09 -15.94
CA ARG A 123 10.02 22.97 -15.71
C ARG A 123 10.83 23.45 -15.39
N ALA A 124 10.94 23.27 -15.46
CA ALA A 124 11.49 23.76 -15.18
C ALA A 124 11.92 24.32 -14.97
N ARG A 125 11.90 24.36 -15.04
CA ARG A 125 12.24 24.92 -14.81
C ARG A 125 12.71 25.57 -14.60
N SER A 126 12.65 25.60 -14.77
CA SER A 126 12.94 26.22 -14.57
C SER A 126 13.39 26.70 -14.32
N ALA A 127 13.76 26.72 -14.34
CA ALA A 127 14.16 27.25 -14.00
C ALA A 127 14.56 27.73 -13.83
N GLY A 128 14.58 27.46 -13.85
CA GLY A 128 14.73 28.15 -13.60
C GLY A 128 14.88 28.23 -13.53
#